data_920b9713f4d5fa093e2710582f9db9fc
#
_entry.id   920b9713f4d5fa093e2710582f9db9fc
#
_cell.length_a   1.000
_cell.length_b   1.000
_cell.length_c   1.000
_cell.angle_alpha   90.00
_cell.angle_beta   90.00
_cell.angle_gamma   90.00
#
_symmetry.space_group_name_H-M   'P 1'
#
loop_
_entity.id
_entity.type
_entity.pdbx_description
1 polymer ?
#
loop_
_entity_poly.entity_id
_entity_poly.type
_entity_poly.pdbx_seq_one_letter_code
_entity_poly.pdbx_strand_id
1 'polypeptide(L)'
;MITTKNKFAASSVIVSRENIKSGTIKYIFINSGNANACTGKEGHKNTKQILHALSEKLSCSSDQILIMSTGIIGRQLPIKKIIESISNSNLNIHSNIKKAASAIMTTDKFPKYITETYKIGSKKISFRGICKGAGMIAVSYTHLTLPTSRS
;
A
#
# COMPACT_ATOMS: atom_id res chain seq x y z
N MET A 1 -0.07 -12.15 -3.97
CA MET A 1 -0.83 -10.89 -3.79
C MET A 1 -2.25 -11.07 -4.32
N ILE A 2 -3.25 -10.58 -3.59
CA ILE A 2 -4.65 -10.55 -4.04
C ILE A 2 -5.00 -9.12 -4.39
N THR A 3 -5.60 -8.88 -5.55
CA THR A 3 -5.96 -7.53 -6.04
C THR A 3 -7.33 -7.53 -6.70
N THR A 4 -7.90 -6.34 -6.87
CA THR A 4 -9.16 -6.16 -7.60
C THR A 4 -9.06 -6.69 -9.03
N LYS A 5 -10.15 -7.24 -9.57
CA LYS A 5 -10.31 -7.61 -10.98
C LYS A 5 -10.81 -6.45 -11.86
N ASN A 6 -11.03 -5.27 -11.27
CA ASN A 6 -11.53 -4.11 -11.99
C ASN A 6 -10.59 -3.74 -13.15
N LYS A 7 -11.14 -3.46 -14.31
CA LYS A 7 -10.41 -3.00 -15.51
C LYS A 7 -9.80 -1.60 -15.32
N PHE A 8 -10.41 -0.77 -14.47
CA PHE A 8 -9.91 0.56 -14.09
C PHE A 8 -9.10 0.52 -12.79
N ALA A 9 -8.21 -0.46 -12.66
CA ALA A 9 -7.34 -0.54 -11.50
C ALA A 9 -6.44 0.69 -11.39
N ALA A 10 -6.19 1.16 -10.16
CA ALA A 10 -5.27 2.27 -9.89
C ALA A 10 -3.84 1.94 -10.32
N SER A 11 -3.06 2.95 -10.67
CA SER A 11 -1.67 2.79 -11.12
C SER A 11 -0.81 2.01 -10.13
N SER A 12 -0.99 2.23 -8.84
CA SER A 12 -0.30 1.48 -7.78
C SER A 12 -0.61 -0.03 -7.83
N VAL A 13 -1.86 -0.41 -8.15
CA VAL A 13 -2.26 -1.82 -8.28
C VAL A 13 -1.63 -2.45 -9.52
N ILE A 14 -1.66 -1.74 -10.66
CA ILE A 14 -1.11 -2.24 -11.92
C ILE A 14 0.39 -2.51 -11.77
N VAL A 15 1.14 -1.53 -11.28
CA VAL A 15 2.59 -1.65 -11.11
C VAL A 15 2.95 -2.71 -10.07
N SER A 16 2.22 -2.80 -8.95
CA SER A 16 2.47 -3.84 -7.95
C SER A 16 2.20 -5.25 -8.48
N ARG A 17 1.23 -5.43 -9.42
CA ARG A 17 1.02 -6.70 -10.12
C ARG A 17 2.18 -7.08 -11.04
N GLU A 18 2.83 -6.09 -11.64
CA GLU A 18 4.03 -6.30 -12.45
C GLU A 18 5.19 -6.72 -11.56
N ASN A 19 5.43 -5.96 -10.50
CA ASN A 19 6.57 -6.16 -9.60
C ASN A 19 6.52 -7.49 -8.85
N ILE A 20 5.34 -7.97 -8.42
CA ILE A 20 5.22 -9.25 -7.71
C ILE A 20 5.69 -10.46 -8.56
N LYS A 21 5.76 -10.31 -9.87
CA LYS A 21 6.24 -11.37 -10.78
C LYS A 21 7.73 -11.65 -10.62
N SER A 22 8.51 -10.71 -10.07
CA SER A 22 9.93 -10.92 -9.73
C SER A 22 10.14 -12.01 -8.68
N GLY A 23 9.08 -12.34 -7.93
CA GLY A 23 9.10 -13.38 -6.90
C GLY A 23 9.71 -12.94 -5.57
N THR A 24 10.47 -11.84 -5.52
CA THR A 24 11.13 -11.35 -4.31
C THR A 24 10.74 -9.92 -4.01
N ILE A 25 9.95 -9.72 -2.96
CA ILE A 25 9.57 -8.39 -2.49
C ILE A 25 10.27 -8.11 -1.17
N LYS A 26 10.96 -6.98 -1.11
CA LYS A 26 11.69 -6.52 0.08
C LYS A 26 10.95 -5.42 0.83
N TYR A 27 10.23 -4.55 0.10
CA TYR A 27 9.62 -3.36 0.68
C TYR A 27 8.21 -3.15 0.17
N ILE A 28 7.40 -2.48 0.98
CA ILE A 28 6.08 -1.98 0.60
C ILE A 28 6.06 -0.50 0.93
N PHE A 29 5.90 0.34 -0.08
CA PHE A 29 5.67 1.77 0.09
C PHE A 29 4.17 2.06 0.10
N ILE A 30 3.71 2.83 1.06
CA ILE A 30 2.30 3.20 1.17
C ILE A 30 2.20 4.71 1.38
N ASN A 31 1.45 5.39 0.50
CA ASN A 31 1.06 6.77 0.73
C ASN A 31 -0.43 6.87 1.10
N SER A 32 -0.75 7.76 2.02
CA SER A 32 -2.12 8.10 2.40
C SER A 32 -2.47 9.54 1.99
N GLY A 33 -3.78 9.81 1.83
CA GLY A 33 -4.31 11.10 1.40
C GLY A 33 -4.60 11.22 -0.10
N ASN A 34 -3.98 10.40 -0.95
CA ASN A 34 -4.22 10.37 -2.40
C ASN A 34 -4.13 8.91 -2.90
N ALA A 35 -5.18 8.46 -3.58
CA ALA A 35 -5.31 7.08 -4.03
C ALA A 35 -4.55 6.77 -5.33
N ASN A 36 -4.07 7.78 -6.06
CA ASN A 36 -3.50 7.64 -7.40
C ASN A 36 -4.37 6.78 -8.34
N ALA A 37 -5.68 6.94 -8.20
CA ALA A 37 -6.70 6.27 -9.00
C ALA A 37 -7.36 7.28 -9.94
N CYS A 38 -7.75 6.84 -11.14
CA CYS A 38 -8.29 7.69 -12.21
C CYS A 38 -7.34 8.84 -12.61
N THR A 39 -6.04 8.62 -12.57
CA THR A 39 -4.99 9.61 -12.86
C THR A 39 -4.32 9.41 -14.21
N GLY A 40 -4.78 8.41 -14.99
CA GLY A 40 -4.32 8.15 -16.35
C GLY A 40 -2.82 7.81 -16.46
N LYS A 41 -2.26 8.10 -17.63
CA LYS A 41 -0.84 7.83 -17.93
C LYS A 41 0.11 8.57 -16.99
N GLU A 42 -0.24 9.79 -16.59
CA GLU A 42 0.58 10.60 -15.68
C GLU A 42 0.68 9.95 -14.29
N GLY A 43 -0.43 9.43 -13.73
CA GLY A 43 -0.39 8.70 -12.46
C GLY A 43 0.48 7.45 -12.53
N HIS A 44 0.54 6.78 -13.68
CA HIS A 44 1.43 5.64 -13.90
C HIS A 44 2.90 6.06 -13.94
N LYS A 45 3.22 7.15 -14.66
CA LYS A 45 4.55 7.76 -14.69
C LYS A 45 5.01 8.16 -13.29
N ASN A 46 4.15 8.84 -12.53
CA ASN A 46 4.41 9.25 -11.16
C ASN A 46 4.71 8.05 -10.24
N THR A 47 3.98 6.96 -10.40
CA THR A 47 4.25 5.71 -9.66
C THR A 47 5.65 5.19 -9.94
N LYS A 48 6.07 5.15 -11.21
CA LYS A 48 7.42 4.70 -11.59
C LYS A 48 8.53 5.61 -11.06
N GLN A 49 8.31 6.93 -11.06
CA GLN A 49 9.26 7.90 -10.48
C GLN A 49 9.44 7.68 -8.96
N ILE A 50 8.36 7.42 -8.22
CA ILE A 50 8.44 7.09 -6.80
C ILE A 50 9.24 5.80 -6.58
N LEU A 51 8.97 4.77 -7.36
CA LEU A 51 9.68 3.49 -7.24
C LEU A 51 11.17 3.64 -7.56
N HIS A 52 11.51 4.47 -8.54
CA HIS A 52 12.90 4.76 -8.87
C HIS A 52 13.62 5.46 -7.71
N ALA A 53 13.05 6.54 -7.17
CA ALA A 53 13.61 7.23 -6.02
C ALA A 53 13.77 6.32 -4.78
N LEU A 54 12.79 5.43 -4.55
CA LEU A 54 12.86 4.44 -3.48
C LEU A 54 13.95 3.40 -3.72
N SER A 55 14.09 2.91 -4.95
CA SER A 55 15.10 1.89 -5.30
C SER A 55 16.51 2.40 -5.11
N GLU A 56 16.78 3.66 -5.47
CA GLU A 56 18.05 4.32 -5.19
C GLU A 56 18.30 4.48 -3.69
N LYS A 57 17.30 4.99 -2.94
CA LYS A 57 17.41 5.22 -1.50
C LYS A 57 17.59 3.93 -0.68
N LEU A 58 16.95 2.84 -1.12
CA LEU A 58 16.95 1.54 -0.43
C LEU A 58 18.02 0.56 -0.97
N SER A 59 18.77 0.95 -1.99
CA SER A 59 19.78 0.11 -2.66
C SER A 59 19.20 -1.25 -3.09
N CYS A 60 18.05 -1.21 -3.79
CA CYS A 60 17.37 -2.40 -4.29
C CYS A 60 16.77 -2.16 -5.68
N SER A 61 16.33 -3.19 -6.37
CA SER A 61 15.63 -3.06 -7.64
C SER A 61 14.18 -2.57 -7.45
N SER A 62 13.68 -1.74 -8.37
CA SER A 62 12.32 -1.18 -8.31
C SER A 62 11.23 -2.25 -8.30
N ASP A 63 11.47 -3.41 -8.91
CA ASP A 63 10.55 -4.55 -8.92
C ASP A 63 10.49 -5.32 -7.60
N GLN A 64 11.41 -5.02 -6.66
CA GLN A 64 11.39 -5.54 -5.29
C GLN A 64 10.55 -4.68 -4.32
N ILE A 65 9.90 -3.64 -4.83
CA ILE A 65 9.07 -2.73 -4.04
C ILE A 65 7.62 -2.80 -4.52
N LEU A 66 6.70 -3.10 -3.63
CA LEU A 66 5.28 -2.90 -3.88
C LEU A 66 4.87 -1.47 -3.52
N ILE A 67 3.92 -0.93 -4.26
CA ILE A 67 3.38 0.41 -4.00
C ILE A 67 1.88 0.35 -3.77
N MET A 68 1.43 1.05 -2.73
CA MET A 68 0.02 1.17 -2.36
C MET A 68 -0.32 2.65 -2.16
N SER A 69 -1.52 3.04 -2.58
CA SER A 69 -2.00 4.41 -2.44
C SER A 69 -3.44 4.41 -1.94
N THR A 70 -3.77 5.32 -1.04
CA THR A 70 -5.11 5.43 -0.49
C THR A 70 -5.49 6.90 -0.24
N GLY A 71 -6.75 7.26 -0.50
CA GLY A 71 -7.27 8.61 -0.27
C GLY A 71 -8.07 9.13 -1.46
N ILE A 72 -7.89 10.41 -1.80
CA ILE A 72 -8.66 11.11 -2.84
C ILE A 72 -8.39 10.51 -4.22
N ILE A 73 -9.45 10.31 -4.99
CA ILE A 73 -9.46 9.80 -6.36
C ILE A 73 -9.44 10.97 -7.35
N GLY A 74 -8.82 10.78 -8.52
CA GLY A 74 -8.84 11.76 -9.63
C GLY A 74 -7.86 12.92 -9.49
N ARG A 75 -7.02 12.94 -8.46
CA ARG A 75 -5.96 13.94 -8.27
C ARG A 75 -4.58 13.32 -8.50
N GLN A 76 -3.72 14.08 -9.14
CA GLN A 76 -2.31 13.69 -9.31
C GLN A 76 -1.58 13.69 -7.97
N LEU A 77 -0.64 12.77 -7.81
CA LEU A 77 0.25 12.74 -6.64
C LEU A 77 1.13 14.00 -6.63
N PRO A 78 1.39 14.58 -5.45
CA PRO A 78 2.34 15.68 -5.30
C PRO A 78 3.77 15.15 -5.39
N ILE A 79 4.17 14.72 -6.60
CA ILE A 79 5.37 13.93 -6.86
C ILE A 79 6.65 14.55 -6.33
N LYS A 80 6.82 15.87 -6.50
CA LYS A 80 8.01 16.59 -6.00
C LYS A 80 8.15 16.43 -4.48
N LYS A 81 7.06 16.65 -3.73
CA LYS A 81 7.06 16.51 -2.28
C LYS A 81 7.34 15.07 -1.82
N ILE A 82 6.82 14.09 -2.55
CA ILE A 82 7.03 12.67 -2.23
C ILE A 82 8.50 12.30 -2.43
N ILE A 83 9.08 12.67 -3.58
CA ILE A 83 10.49 12.39 -3.88
C ILE A 83 11.42 13.10 -2.89
N GLU A 84 11.15 14.36 -2.60
CA GLU A 84 11.91 15.14 -1.61
C GLU A 84 11.83 14.50 -0.22
N SER A 85 10.64 14.06 0.20
CA SER A 85 10.46 13.35 1.47
C SER A 85 11.22 12.03 1.50
N ILE A 86 11.25 11.27 0.41
CA ILE A 86 12.03 10.03 0.30
C ILE A 86 13.52 10.35 0.44
N SER A 87 14.03 11.35 -0.28
CA SER A 87 15.44 11.74 -0.26
C SER A 87 15.89 12.19 1.12
N ASN A 88 15.08 13.02 1.78
CA ASN A 88 15.40 13.59 3.09
C ASN A 88 15.09 12.65 4.27
N SER A 89 14.31 11.57 4.04
CA SER A 89 13.98 10.65 5.12
C SER A 89 15.20 9.86 5.57
N ASN A 90 15.41 9.81 6.88
CA ASN A 90 16.26 8.80 7.47
C ASN A 90 15.42 7.52 7.58
N LEU A 91 15.53 6.64 6.57
CA LEU A 91 14.79 5.37 6.54
C LEU A 91 15.39 4.38 7.55
N ASN A 92 15.45 4.78 8.82
CA ASN A 92 15.66 3.84 9.91
C ASN A 92 14.46 2.89 9.94
N ILE A 93 14.61 1.75 9.28
CA ILE A 93 13.58 0.71 9.16
C ILE A 93 13.43 0.01 10.51
N HIS A 94 12.88 0.74 11.47
CA HIS A 94 12.41 0.13 12.70
C HIS A 94 11.00 -0.39 12.44
N SER A 95 10.80 -1.69 12.61
CA SER A 95 9.51 -2.35 12.41
C SER A 95 8.49 -1.93 13.49
N ASN A 96 7.94 -0.74 13.37
CA ASN A 96 6.88 -0.27 14.24
C ASN A 96 5.53 -0.38 13.52
N ILE A 97 4.87 -1.51 13.68
CA ILE A 97 3.58 -1.80 13.06
C ILE A 97 2.48 -0.80 13.45
N LYS A 98 2.51 -0.29 14.69
CA LYS A 98 1.56 0.75 15.15
C LYS A 98 1.70 2.03 14.35
N LYS A 99 2.94 2.53 14.17
CA LYS A 99 3.20 3.73 13.37
C LYS A 99 2.78 3.53 11.91
N ALA A 100 3.06 2.37 11.33
CA ALA A 100 2.64 2.04 9.97
C ALA A 100 1.10 2.03 9.86
N ALA A 101 0.40 1.38 10.78
CA ALA A 101 -1.06 1.34 10.80
C ALA A 101 -1.68 2.72 10.95
N SER A 102 -1.10 3.61 11.77
CA SER A 102 -1.55 4.99 11.92
C SER A 102 -1.28 5.82 10.66
N ALA A 103 -0.14 5.63 10.02
CA ALA A 103 0.26 6.40 8.83
C ALA A 103 -0.61 6.12 7.61
N ILE A 104 -1.20 4.94 7.49
CA ILE A 104 -2.09 4.60 6.36
C ILE A 104 -3.54 5.07 6.55
N MET A 105 -3.90 5.55 7.74
CA MET A 105 -5.26 6.02 8.02
C MET A 105 -5.63 7.23 7.17
N THR A 106 -6.93 7.33 6.85
CA THR A 106 -7.54 8.52 6.23
C THR A 106 -8.73 8.98 7.07
N THR A 107 -9.87 8.29 6.97
CA THR A 107 -11.10 8.53 7.73
C THR A 107 -11.31 7.51 8.85
N ASP A 108 -10.35 6.66 9.09
CA ASP A 108 -10.39 5.65 10.14
C ASP A 108 -10.41 6.29 11.53
N LYS A 109 -11.22 5.78 12.44
CA LYS A 109 -11.30 6.26 13.83
C LYS A 109 -10.11 5.80 14.69
N PHE A 110 -9.52 4.65 14.35
CA PHE A 110 -8.40 4.06 15.08
C PHE A 110 -7.53 3.18 14.16
N PRO A 111 -6.23 3.03 14.46
CA PRO A 111 -5.35 2.16 13.70
C PRO A 111 -5.69 0.68 13.94
N LYS A 112 -5.69 -0.10 12.87
CA LYS A 112 -5.97 -1.54 12.91
C LYS A 112 -4.71 -2.31 12.58
N TYR A 113 -4.21 -3.05 13.55
CA TYR A 113 -3.03 -3.91 13.40
C TYR A 113 -3.11 -5.14 14.31
N ILE A 114 -2.43 -6.18 13.91
CA ILE A 114 -2.29 -7.42 14.67
C ILE A 114 -0.86 -7.92 14.60
N THR A 115 -0.40 -8.51 15.68
CA THR A 115 0.86 -9.26 15.71
C THR A 115 0.61 -10.54 16.51
N GLU A 116 0.76 -11.68 15.84
CA GLU A 116 0.58 -13.00 16.40
C GLU A 116 1.80 -13.86 16.16
N THR A 117 2.12 -14.71 17.10
CA THR A 117 3.25 -15.62 17.00
C THR A 117 2.83 -17.03 17.34
N TYR A 118 3.06 -17.94 16.41
CA TYR A 118 2.72 -19.35 16.55
C TYR A 118 3.98 -20.22 16.56
N LYS A 119 3.91 -21.29 17.33
CA LYS A 119 4.94 -22.32 17.38
C LYS A 119 4.47 -23.53 16.56
N ILE A 120 5.21 -23.86 15.50
CA ILE A 120 4.91 -25.02 14.65
C ILE A 120 6.14 -25.95 14.73
N GLY A 121 6.02 -27.02 15.49
CA GLY A 121 7.17 -27.86 15.84
C GLY A 121 8.24 -27.06 16.61
N SER A 122 9.48 -27.07 16.12
CA SER A 122 10.59 -26.28 16.67
C SER A 122 10.68 -24.85 16.14
N LYS A 123 9.89 -24.49 15.12
CA LYS A 123 9.95 -23.17 14.46
C LYS A 123 8.93 -22.20 15.05
N LYS A 124 9.36 -20.95 15.22
CA LYS A 124 8.52 -19.82 15.64
C LYS A 124 8.18 -18.96 14.43
N ILE A 125 6.90 -18.79 14.13
CA ILE A 125 6.40 -18.03 12.99
C ILE A 125 5.62 -16.83 13.52
N SER A 126 5.99 -15.62 13.10
CA SER A 126 5.28 -14.39 13.47
C SER A 126 4.51 -13.84 12.29
N PHE A 127 3.24 -13.57 12.50
CA PHE A 127 2.34 -12.89 11.55
C PHE A 127 2.14 -11.46 12.00
N ARG A 128 2.25 -10.52 11.07
CA ARG A 128 1.97 -9.11 11.29
C ARG A 128 1.01 -8.62 10.23
N GLY A 129 -0.07 -8.00 10.64
CA GLY A 129 -1.08 -7.47 9.73
C GLY A 129 -1.42 -6.02 10.07
N ILE A 130 -1.62 -5.21 9.05
CA ILE A 130 -2.23 -3.89 9.14
C ILE A 130 -3.39 -3.81 8.17
N CYS A 131 -4.42 -3.10 8.55
CA CYS A 131 -5.61 -2.92 7.75
C CYS A 131 -6.10 -1.48 7.88
N LYS A 132 -6.66 -0.95 6.81
CA LYS A 132 -7.41 0.29 6.86
C LYS A 132 -8.78 0.11 6.20
N GLY A 133 -9.72 0.86 6.66
CA GLY A 133 -11.08 0.94 6.13
C GLY A 133 -12.02 1.52 7.19
N ALA A 134 -12.84 2.46 6.77
CA ALA A 134 -13.85 3.10 7.59
C ALA A 134 -15.11 3.29 6.76
N GLY A 135 -16.05 4.12 7.21
CA GLY A 135 -17.35 4.32 6.61
C GLY A 135 -17.39 4.76 5.13
N MET A 136 -16.27 5.15 4.54
CA MET A 136 -16.21 5.47 3.11
C MET A 136 -16.44 4.25 2.21
N ILE A 137 -16.38 3.05 2.75
CA ILE A 137 -16.76 1.80 2.08
C ILE A 137 -18.28 1.65 2.02
N ALA A 138 -19.02 2.32 2.90
CA ALA A 138 -20.46 2.12 3.09
C ALA A 138 -21.31 2.46 1.87
N VAL A 139 -20.89 3.38 1.01
CA VAL A 139 -21.69 3.81 -0.15
C VAL A 139 -21.55 2.88 -1.35
N SER A 140 -20.34 2.37 -1.61
CA SER A 140 -20.06 1.57 -2.81
C SER A 140 -20.01 0.06 -2.56
N TYR A 141 -19.81 -0.36 -1.33
CA TYR A 141 -19.59 -1.76 -0.96
C TYR A 141 -20.69 -2.39 -0.12
N THR A 142 -21.75 -1.65 0.20
CA THR A 142 -22.93 -2.18 0.92
C THR A 142 -23.54 -3.38 0.21
N HIS A 143 -23.50 -3.39 -1.12
CA HIS A 143 -24.00 -4.50 -1.93
C HIS A 143 -23.03 -5.69 -1.99
N LEU A 144 -21.77 -5.50 -1.69
CA LEU A 144 -20.76 -6.57 -1.67
C LEU A 144 -20.67 -7.27 -0.32
N THR A 145 -21.08 -6.61 0.76
CA THR A 145 -21.04 -7.21 2.11
C THR A 145 -22.33 -7.97 2.45
N LEU A 146 -23.46 -7.58 1.91
CA LEU A 146 -24.77 -8.24 2.15
C LEU A 146 -24.82 -9.70 1.69
N PRO A 147 -24.26 -10.10 0.53
CA PRO A 147 -24.24 -11.50 0.13
C PRO A 147 -23.34 -12.39 0.97
N THR A 148 -22.28 -11.86 1.56
CA THR A 148 -21.32 -12.65 2.37
C THR A 148 -21.77 -12.90 3.80
N SER A 149 -22.74 -12.14 4.28
CA SER A 149 -23.35 -12.34 5.62
C SER A 149 -24.44 -13.39 5.65
N ARG A 150 -24.74 -14.05 4.52
CA ARG A 150 -25.79 -15.08 4.38
C ARG A 150 -25.28 -16.46 4.00
N SER A 151 -23.97 -16.66 3.98
CA SER A 151 -23.39 -17.98 3.76
C SER A 151 -22.92 -18.62 5.04
#